data_4a1248a0943689f6d68f32f71ba3b6dd
#
_entry.id   4a1248a0943689f6d68f32f71ba3b6dd
#
_cell.length_a   1.000
_cell.length_b   1.000
_cell.length_c   1.000
_cell.angle_alpha   90.00
_cell.angle_beta   90.00
_cell.angle_gamma   90.00
#
_symmetry.space_group_name_H-M   'P 1'
#
loop_
_entity.id
_entity.type
_entity.pdbx_description
1 polymer ?
#
loop_
_entity_poly.entity_id
_entity_poly.type
_entity_poly.pdbx_seq_one_letter_code
_entity_poly.pdbx_strand_id
1 'polypeptide(L)'
;SSSAASDVYKRQDKIRPDDGSMSDGFKITENYESGGAGLAGTVDAYSLFADALCNGGVGVTGKRILGEKMIRLFMTGYTTGIMQDDFVVTGKKGYRYGLGVRVLNDTAESKSPVGEFGWDGAAGAYVMIDPVNHISIFYAQHIVGFPKVYSEIHPVIRDLVYEALEK
;
A
#
# COMPACT_ATOMS: atom_id res chain seq x y z
N SER A 1 13.90 -21.87 14.01
CA SER A 1 14.86 -22.54 13.18
C SER A 1 14.73 -22.16 11.70
N SER A 2 15.82 -22.07 11.09
CA SER A 2 16.33 -21.66 9.79
C SER A 2 15.58 -22.00 8.47
N SER A 3 14.36 -22.51 8.43
CA SER A 3 13.73 -22.88 7.16
C SER A 3 13.24 -21.67 6.34
N ALA A 4 12.75 -20.62 7.00
CA ALA A 4 12.32 -19.40 6.32
C ALA A 4 13.51 -18.62 5.73
N ALA A 5 14.62 -18.53 6.46
CA ALA A 5 15.83 -17.88 5.97
C ALA A 5 16.47 -18.64 4.80
N SER A 6 16.48 -19.99 4.84
CA SER A 6 17.00 -20.81 3.73
C SER A 6 16.12 -20.73 2.48
N ASP A 7 14.80 -20.52 2.63
CA ASP A 7 13.88 -20.35 1.52
C ASP A 7 14.03 -18.99 0.82
N VAL A 8 14.32 -17.95 1.59
CA VAL A 8 14.69 -16.62 1.07
C VAL A 8 16.01 -16.69 0.30
N TYR A 9 17.02 -17.38 0.84
CA TYR A 9 18.31 -17.57 0.17
C TYR A 9 18.18 -18.36 -1.16
N LYS A 10 17.39 -19.43 -1.19
CA LYS A 10 17.14 -20.23 -2.41
C LYS A 10 16.38 -19.47 -3.48
N ARG A 11 15.68 -18.39 -3.13
CA ARG A 11 14.94 -17.54 -4.09
C ARG A 11 15.77 -16.38 -4.65
N GLN A 12 16.84 -15.97 -3.99
CA GLN A 12 17.75 -14.94 -4.51
C GLN A 12 18.36 -15.36 -5.85
N ASP A 13 18.62 -16.65 -6.04
CA ASP A 13 19.11 -17.18 -7.33
C ASP A 13 18.09 -17.07 -8.48
N LYS A 14 16.82 -16.74 -8.15
CA LYS A 14 15.74 -16.59 -9.14
C LYS A 14 15.38 -15.15 -9.42
N ILE A 15 15.89 -14.19 -8.62
CA ILE A 15 15.71 -12.77 -8.87
C ILE A 15 16.66 -12.40 -10.02
N ARG A 16 16.09 -12.00 -11.15
CA ARG A 16 16.83 -11.52 -12.30
C ARG A 16 16.59 -10.02 -12.46
N PRO A 17 17.58 -9.27 -12.93
CA PRO A 17 17.34 -7.91 -13.39
C PRO A 17 16.24 -7.91 -14.44
N ASP A 18 15.44 -6.84 -14.48
CA ASP A 18 14.50 -6.64 -15.57
C ASP A 18 15.27 -6.50 -16.88
N ASP A 19 14.93 -7.29 -17.87
CA ASP A 19 15.51 -7.26 -19.22
C ASP A 19 14.92 -6.16 -20.11
N GLY A 20 14.12 -5.26 -19.51
CA GLY A 20 13.40 -4.19 -20.19
C GLY A 20 11.97 -4.56 -20.58
N SER A 21 11.61 -5.85 -20.56
CA SER A 21 10.28 -6.30 -20.99
C SER A 21 9.14 -5.78 -20.11
N MET A 22 9.39 -5.60 -18.82
CA MET A 22 8.43 -5.03 -17.87
C MET A 22 8.50 -3.50 -17.83
N SER A 23 9.72 -2.93 -17.81
CA SER A 23 9.92 -1.49 -17.77
C SER A 23 9.47 -0.81 -19.06
N ASP A 24 9.55 -1.47 -20.21
CA ASP A 24 9.06 -0.94 -21.48
C ASP A 24 7.54 -0.68 -21.47
N GLY A 25 6.78 -1.49 -20.74
CA GLY A 25 5.34 -1.26 -20.54
C GLY A 25 4.99 -0.01 -19.71
N PHE A 26 5.97 0.56 -18.99
CA PHE A 26 5.79 1.75 -18.16
C PHE A 26 6.51 3.00 -18.73
N LYS A 27 7.04 2.91 -19.96
CA LYS A 27 7.65 4.08 -20.60
C LYS A 27 6.62 5.17 -20.81
N ILE A 28 6.90 6.33 -20.22
CA ILE A 28 6.16 7.56 -20.48
C ILE A 28 6.50 7.99 -21.91
N THR A 29 5.49 8.08 -22.77
CA THR A 29 5.64 8.56 -24.15
C THR A 29 4.83 9.83 -24.35
N GLU A 30 5.17 10.62 -25.37
CA GLU A 30 4.39 11.83 -25.72
C GLU A 30 2.92 11.54 -26.06
N ASN A 31 2.57 10.29 -26.32
CA ASN A 31 1.25 9.89 -26.80
C ASN A 31 0.43 9.09 -25.79
N TYR A 32 0.98 8.77 -24.60
CA TYR A 32 0.29 7.96 -23.61
C TYR A 32 0.60 8.39 -22.18
N GLU A 33 -0.44 8.87 -21.50
CA GLU A 33 -0.41 9.21 -20.08
C GLU A 33 -1.20 8.15 -19.29
N SER A 34 -0.49 7.32 -18.53
CA SER A 34 -1.14 6.28 -17.72
C SER A 34 -1.60 6.84 -16.38
N GLY A 35 -2.91 6.89 -16.16
CA GLY A 35 -3.47 7.26 -14.85
C GLY A 35 -3.18 6.24 -13.74
N GLY A 36 -2.88 4.98 -14.10
CA GLY A 36 -2.60 3.91 -13.15
C GLY A 36 -1.12 3.69 -12.83
N ALA A 37 -0.21 4.02 -13.76
CA ALA A 37 1.22 3.73 -13.61
C ALA A 37 2.14 4.78 -14.26
N GLY A 38 1.62 5.97 -14.59
CA GLY A 38 2.35 7.01 -15.31
C GLY A 38 3.12 7.99 -14.42
N LEU A 39 3.00 7.88 -13.09
CA LEU A 39 3.73 8.74 -12.17
C LEU A 39 5.01 8.05 -11.71
N ALA A 40 6.13 8.76 -11.78
CA ALA A 40 7.41 8.36 -11.19
C ALA A 40 7.77 9.33 -10.05
N GLY A 41 8.33 8.80 -8.96
CA GLY A 41 8.70 9.60 -7.80
C GLY A 41 9.72 8.91 -6.92
N THR A 42 10.22 9.63 -5.93
CA THR A 42 11.08 9.09 -4.88
C THR A 42 10.26 8.64 -3.68
N VAL A 43 10.85 7.83 -2.80
CA VAL A 43 10.26 7.45 -1.51
C VAL A 43 9.88 8.69 -0.70
N ASP A 44 10.79 9.67 -0.62
CA ASP A 44 10.57 10.91 0.13
C ASP A 44 9.38 11.72 -0.41
N ALA A 45 9.30 11.88 -1.74
CA ALA A 45 8.21 12.64 -2.36
C ALA A 45 6.85 11.95 -2.15
N TYR A 46 6.82 10.62 -2.24
CA TYR A 46 5.57 9.88 -2.00
C TYR A 46 5.17 9.90 -0.52
N SER A 47 6.14 9.84 0.40
CA SER A 47 5.90 9.96 1.83
C SER A 47 5.27 11.30 2.19
N LEU A 48 5.72 12.41 1.61
CA LEU A 48 5.09 13.73 1.81
C LEU A 48 3.62 13.76 1.35
N PHE A 49 3.28 13.04 0.29
CA PHE A 49 1.90 12.90 -0.16
C PHE A 49 1.07 12.05 0.82
N ALA A 50 1.61 10.90 1.26
CA ALA A 50 0.97 10.04 2.24
C ALA A 50 0.73 10.76 3.58
N ASP A 51 1.72 11.53 4.04
CA ASP A 51 1.61 12.37 5.24
C ASP A 51 0.53 13.44 5.11
N ALA A 52 0.41 14.07 3.94
CA ALA A 52 -0.65 15.04 3.71
C ALA A 52 -2.04 14.41 3.81
N LEU A 53 -2.24 13.19 3.29
CA LEU A 53 -3.50 12.45 3.43
C LEU A 53 -3.75 12.05 4.89
N CYS A 54 -2.72 11.57 5.58
CA CYS A 54 -2.73 11.22 6.99
C CYS A 54 -3.10 12.41 7.87
N ASN A 55 -2.65 13.62 7.49
CA ASN A 55 -2.90 14.88 8.18
C ASN A 55 -4.16 15.62 7.67
N GLY A 56 -5.22 14.88 7.36
CA GLY A 56 -6.51 15.45 6.95
C GLY A 56 -6.49 16.22 5.63
N GLY A 57 -5.54 15.93 4.76
CA GLY A 57 -5.36 16.54 3.45
C GLY A 57 -4.51 17.82 3.46
N VAL A 58 -3.74 18.06 4.51
CA VAL A 58 -2.85 19.23 4.65
C VAL A 58 -1.39 18.79 4.62
N GLY A 59 -0.64 19.26 3.63
CA GLY A 59 0.79 18.97 3.50
C GLY A 59 1.66 19.75 4.48
N VAL A 60 2.95 19.39 4.54
CA VAL A 60 3.96 19.97 5.46
C VAL A 60 4.13 21.49 5.32
N THR A 61 3.77 22.07 4.18
CA THR A 61 3.79 23.52 3.94
C THR A 61 2.53 24.24 4.44
N GLY A 62 1.60 23.53 5.10
CA GLY A 62 0.29 24.04 5.49
C GLY A 62 -0.72 24.17 4.35
N LYS A 63 -0.34 23.85 3.12
CA LYS A 63 -1.27 23.87 1.98
C LYS A 63 -2.18 22.65 1.99
N ARG A 64 -3.47 22.88 1.83
CA ARG A 64 -4.46 21.84 1.65
C ARG A 64 -4.43 21.32 0.22
N ILE A 65 -4.21 20.01 0.06
CA ILE A 65 -4.27 19.31 -1.23
C ILE A 65 -5.60 18.56 -1.41
N LEU A 66 -6.28 18.21 -0.30
CA LEU A 66 -7.55 17.50 -0.32
C LEU A 66 -8.42 17.94 0.88
N GLY A 67 -9.73 18.04 0.67
CA GLY A 67 -10.66 18.40 1.75
C GLY A 67 -10.84 17.26 2.76
N GLU A 68 -11.02 17.56 4.03
CA GLU A 68 -11.25 16.57 5.10
C GLU A 68 -12.42 15.62 4.79
N LYS A 69 -13.48 16.13 4.16
CA LYS A 69 -14.60 15.29 3.73
C LYS A 69 -14.14 14.19 2.77
N MET A 70 -13.20 14.48 1.88
CA MET A 70 -12.65 13.49 0.95
C MET A 70 -11.78 12.47 1.67
N ILE A 71 -11.00 12.89 2.68
CA ILE A 71 -10.25 11.94 3.51
C ILE A 71 -11.21 10.95 4.19
N ARG A 72 -12.31 11.44 4.78
CA ARG A 72 -13.33 10.55 5.37
C ARG A 72 -13.97 9.59 4.37
N LEU A 73 -14.13 9.99 3.11
CA LEU A 73 -14.60 9.10 2.06
C LEU A 73 -13.57 8.03 1.70
N PHE A 74 -12.26 8.35 1.70
CA PHE A 74 -11.19 7.35 1.54
C PHE A 74 -11.14 6.35 2.69
N MET A 75 -11.48 6.77 3.91
CA MET A 75 -11.57 5.89 5.09
C MET A 75 -12.79 4.97 5.09
N THR A 76 -13.61 5.00 4.04
CA THR A 76 -14.85 4.22 3.95
C THR A 76 -14.73 3.10 2.91
N GLY A 77 -14.95 1.87 3.33
CA GLY A 77 -15.06 0.72 2.42
C GLY A 77 -16.47 0.56 1.90
N TYR A 78 -16.62 0.40 0.60
CA TYR A 78 -17.92 0.39 -0.08
C TYR A 78 -18.36 -0.98 -0.58
N THR A 79 -17.46 -1.96 -0.73
CA THR A 79 -17.81 -3.29 -1.21
C THR A 79 -18.67 -4.07 -0.20
N THR A 80 -19.68 -4.77 -0.71
CA THR A 80 -20.58 -5.63 0.08
C THR A 80 -20.98 -6.86 -0.74
N GLY A 81 -21.45 -7.93 -0.07
CA GLY A 81 -21.89 -9.16 -0.73
C GLY A 81 -20.80 -9.78 -1.60
N ILE A 82 -21.16 -10.25 -2.78
CA ILE A 82 -20.25 -10.95 -3.73
C ILE A 82 -19.01 -10.11 -4.05
N MET A 83 -19.13 -8.80 -4.22
CA MET A 83 -17.99 -7.92 -4.49
C MET A 83 -16.99 -7.91 -3.31
N GLN A 84 -17.49 -8.03 -2.09
CA GLN A 84 -16.63 -8.15 -0.91
C GLN A 84 -15.94 -9.51 -0.86
N ASP A 85 -16.66 -10.59 -1.16
CA ASP A 85 -16.11 -11.95 -1.19
C ASP A 85 -14.99 -12.05 -2.24
N ASP A 86 -15.19 -11.51 -3.43
CA ASP A 86 -14.17 -11.44 -4.47
C ASP A 86 -12.94 -10.63 -4.04
N PHE A 87 -13.13 -9.55 -3.31
CA PHE A 87 -12.03 -8.73 -2.82
C PHE A 87 -11.21 -9.47 -1.74
N VAL A 88 -11.85 -10.20 -0.85
CA VAL A 88 -11.19 -11.01 0.19
C VAL A 88 -10.32 -12.11 -0.40
N VAL A 89 -10.75 -12.73 -1.52
CA VAL A 89 -9.96 -13.75 -2.24
C VAL A 89 -8.61 -13.22 -2.71
N THR A 90 -8.45 -11.90 -2.89
CA THR A 90 -7.14 -11.29 -3.19
C THR A 90 -6.16 -11.27 -2.01
N GLY A 91 -6.49 -11.87 -0.88
CA GLY A 91 -5.67 -11.89 0.34
C GLY A 91 -5.83 -10.66 1.23
N LYS A 92 -6.90 -9.89 1.05
CA LYS A 92 -7.19 -8.66 1.79
C LYS A 92 -8.21 -8.90 2.91
N LYS A 93 -7.93 -9.84 3.79
CA LYS A 93 -8.77 -10.10 4.95
C LYS A 93 -8.93 -8.85 5.82
N GLY A 94 -10.15 -8.60 6.30
CA GLY A 94 -10.49 -7.43 7.09
C GLY A 94 -10.65 -6.14 6.28
N TYR A 95 -10.26 -6.13 5.00
CA TYR A 95 -10.35 -4.96 4.13
C TYR A 95 -11.57 -5.00 3.23
N ARG A 96 -12.06 -3.82 2.87
CA ARG A 96 -13.01 -3.56 1.79
C ARG A 96 -12.39 -2.68 0.72
N TYR A 97 -12.94 -2.69 -0.48
CA TYR A 97 -12.54 -1.75 -1.52
C TYR A 97 -13.26 -0.41 -1.33
N GLY A 98 -12.51 0.67 -1.37
CA GLY A 98 -12.99 2.04 -1.24
C GLY A 98 -12.95 2.81 -2.55
N LEU A 99 -12.59 4.07 -2.50
CA LEU A 99 -12.41 4.94 -3.68
C LEU A 99 -11.01 4.74 -4.29
N GLY A 100 -10.79 3.61 -4.96
CA GLY A 100 -9.49 3.26 -5.54
C GLY A 100 -8.45 2.79 -4.53
N VAL A 101 -8.83 2.51 -3.30
CA VAL A 101 -7.96 2.09 -2.20
C VAL A 101 -8.57 0.91 -1.45
N ARG A 102 -7.75 0.10 -0.77
CA ARG A 102 -8.24 -0.79 0.28
C ARG A 102 -8.50 0.02 1.54
N VAL A 103 -9.49 -0.38 2.31
CA VAL A 103 -9.86 0.26 3.58
C VAL A 103 -10.07 -0.81 4.63
N LEU A 104 -9.41 -0.68 5.80
CA LEU A 104 -9.58 -1.61 6.89
C LEU A 104 -10.96 -1.42 7.55
N ASN A 105 -11.73 -2.50 7.63
CA ASN A 105 -13.07 -2.55 8.23
C ASN A 105 -13.17 -3.50 9.42
N ASP A 106 -12.22 -4.46 9.52
CA ASP A 106 -12.15 -5.44 10.59
C ASP A 106 -10.71 -5.58 11.05
N THR A 107 -10.47 -5.35 12.33
CA THR A 107 -9.12 -5.33 12.95
C THR A 107 -8.69 -6.69 13.49
N ALA A 108 -9.43 -7.77 13.26
CA ALA A 108 -9.11 -9.08 13.82
C ALA A 108 -7.70 -9.58 13.47
N GLU A 109 -7.17 -9.18 12.31
CA GLU A 109 -5.82 -9.54 11.84
C GLU A 109 -4.93 -8.29 11.61
N SER A 110 -5.19 -7.16 12.32
CA SER A 110 -4.46 -5.91 12.13
C SER A 110 -4.36 -5.11 13.40
N LYS A 111 -3.19 -4.51 13.64
CA LYS A 111 -2.98 -3.53 14.72
C LYS A 111 -3.38 -2.10 14.34
N SER A 112 -3.58 -1.82 13.05
CA SER A 112 -4.08 -0.52 12.62
C SER A 112 -5.58 -0.36 12.90
N PRO A 113 -6.10 0.86 13.03
CA PRO A 113 -7.51 1.10 13.32
C PRO A 113 -8.39 0.93 12.08
N VAL A 114 -9.69 0.72 12.32
CA VAL A 114 -10.71 0.81 11.25
C VAL A 114 -10.62 2.18 10.58
N GLY A 115 -10.70 2.17 9.24
CA GLY A 115 -10.55 3.37 8.42
C GLY A 115 -9.11 3.63 7.93
N GLU A 116 -8.12 2.81 8.36
CA GLU A 116 -6.83 2.78 7.67
C GLU A 116 -7.05 2.46 6.20
N PHE A 117 -6.38 3.19 5.31
CA PHE A 117 -6.52 2.98 3.88
C PHE A 117 -5.16 3.06 3.15
N GLY A 118 -5.13 2.58 1.94
CA GLY A 118 -3.94 2.57 1.10
C GLY A 118 -4.04 1.63 -0.08
N TRP A 119 -2.90 1.26 -0.65
CA TRP A 119 -2.85 0.31 -1.76
C TRP A 119 -1.51 -0.42 -1.83
N ASP A 120 -1.47 -1.46 -2.68
CA ASP A 120 -0.28 -2.26 -2.93
C ASP A 120 0.08 -2.21 -4.41
N GLY A 121 1.33 -1.96 -4.73
CA GLY A 121 1.83 -1.96 -6.10
C GLY A 121 2.10 -3.37 -6.62
N ALA A 122 1.99 -3.57 -7.94
CA ALA A 122 2.19 -4.86 -8.60
C ALA A 122 3.61 -5.44 -8.42
N ALA A 123 4.60 -4.58 -8.16
CA ALA A 123 5.99 -4.97 -7.85
C ALA A 123 6.28 -5.01 -6.35
N GLY A 124 5.26 -4.99 -5.50
CA GLY A 124 5.38 -5.15 -4.06
C GLY A 124 5.53 -3.85 -3.26
N ALA A 125 5.37 -2.68 -3.87
CA ALA A 125 5.28 -1.44 -3.12
C ALA A 125 4.02 -1.41 -2.24
N TYR A 126 4.06 -0.68 -1.13
CA TYR A 126 2.97 -0.62 -0.16
C TYR A 126 2.83 0.79 0.41
N VAL A 127 1.61 1.25 0.47
CA VAL A 127 1.25 2.46 1.22
C VAL A 127 0.13 2.16 2.20
N MET A 128 0.30 2.65 3.41
CA MET A 128 -0.70 2.65 4.47
C MET A 128 -0.84 4.06 5.01
N ILE A 129 -2.07 4.50 5.21
CA ILE A 129 -2.42 5.82 5.71
C ILE A 129 -3.44 5.64 6.83
N ASP A 130 -3.07 6.04 8.03
CA ASP A 130 -3.91 6.04 9.22
C ASP A 130 -4.12 7.47 9.73
N PRO A 131 -5.22 8.13 9.32
CA PRO A 131 -5.52 9.48 9.79
C PRO A 131 -5.95 9.55 11.26
N VAL A 132 -6.28 8.41 11.89
CA VAL A 132 -6.70 8.36 13.30
C VAL A 132 -5.51 8.59 14.24
N ASN A 133 -4.40 7.91 13.96
CA ASN A 133 -3.17 7.99 14.75
C ASN A 133 -2.09 8.87 14.11
N HIS A 134 -2.37 9.48 12.96
CA HIS A 134 -1.43 10.28 12.19
C HIS A 134 -0.17 9.50 11.78
N ILE A 135 -0.36 8.26 11.31
CA ILE A 135 0.71 7.37 10.86
C ILE A 135 0.59 7.13 9.35
N SER A 136 1.67 7.33 8.64
CA SER A 136 1.80 6.88 7.26
C SER A 136 2.98 5.92 7.10
N ILE A 137 2.83 4.91 6.25
CA ILE A 137 3.90 3.99 5.88
C ILE A 137 4.00 3.97 4.37
N PHE A 138 5.20 4.16 3.85
CA PHE A 138 5.51 3.88 2.47
C PHE A 138 6.70 2.91 2.38
N TYR A 139 6.44 1.73 1.82
CA TYR A 139 7.45 0.71 1.56
C TYR A 139 7.64 0.55 0.06
N ALA A 140 8.87 0.70 -0.40
CA ALA A 140 9.23 0.55 -1.81
C ALA A 140 9.89 -0.80 -2.07
N GLN A 141 9.35 -1.53 -3.04
CA GLN A 141 9.92 -2.78 -3.55
C GLN A 141 9.70 -2.83 -5.07
N HIS A 142 10.63 -3.45 -5.78
CA HIS A 142 10.58 -3.63 -7.23
C HIS A 142 10.81 -5.09 -7.62
N ILE A 143 10.00 -6.01 -7.08
CA ILE A 143 10.08 -7.45 -7.36
C ILE A 143 8.72 -7.93 -7.84
N VAL A 144 8.63 -8.28 -9.11
CA VAL A 144 7.41 -8.81 -9.72
C VAL A 144 7.30 -10.32 -9.47
N GLY A 145 6.08 -10.83 -9.33
CA GLY A 145 5.83 -12.28 -9.18
C GLY A 145 6.16 -12.82 -7.78
N PHE A 146 6.18 -11.98 -6.76
CA PHE A 146 6.41 -12.38 -5.37
C PHE A 146 5.16 -12.16 -4.50
N PRO A 147 4.12 -13.00 -4.60
CA PRO A 147 2.83 -12.79 -3.92
C PRO A 147 2.92 -12.77 -2.39
N LYS A 148 3.92 -13.39 -1.79
CA LYS A 148 4.15 -13.39 -0.34
C LYS A 148 4.39 -11.98 0.24
N VAL A 149 4.78 -11.01 -0.59
CA VAL A 149 4.91 -9.63 -0.13
C VAL A 149 3.59 -9.09 0.42
N TYR A 150 2.47 -9.44 -0.22
CA TYR A 150 1.15 -8.95 0.16
C TYR A 150 0.58 -9.65 1.40
N SER A 151 0.87 -10.93 1.56
CA SER A 151 0.31 -11.77 2.64
C SER A 151 1.22 -11.90 3.87
N GLU A 152 2.54 -11.71 3.71
CA GLU A 152 3.49 -11.96 4.78
C GLU A 152 4.30 -10.69 5.14
N ILE A 153 4.70 -9.85 4.17
CA ILE A 153 5.60 -8.71 4.43
C ILE A 153 4.83 -7.45 4.81
N HIS A 154 3.84 -7.05 4.03
CA HIS A 154 3.08 -5.83 4.29
C HIS A 154 2.38 -5.85 5.65
N PRO A 155 1.67 -6.93 6.06
CA PRO A 155 1.07 -7.02 7.38
C PRO A 155 2.10 -6.92 8.51
N VAL A 156 3.25 -7.57 8.35
CA VAL A 156 4.32 -7.54 9.36
C VAL A 156 4.91 -6.13 9.49
N ILE A 157 5.18 -5.44 8.38
CA ILE A 157 5.67 -4.05 8.42
C ILE A 157 4.67 -3.15 9.15
N ARG A 158 3.38 -3.26 8.80
CA ARG A 158 2.30 -2.53 9.46
C ARG A 158 2.33 -2.77 10.97
N ASP A 159 2.23 -4.02 11.38
CA ASP A 159 2.08 -4.37 12.79
C ASP A 159 3.31 -4.04 13.63
N LEU A 160 4.52 -4.16 13.08
CA LEU A 160 5.77 -3.74 13.75
C LEU A 160 5.82 -2.24 14.03
N VAL A 161 5.28 -1.40 13.14
CA VAL A 161 5.20 0.05 13.37
C VAL A 161 4.30 0.33 14.58
N TYR A 162 3.11 -0.27 14.66
CA TYR A 162 2.22 -0.10 15.81
C TYR A 162 2.82 -0.66 17.10
N GLU A 163 3.47 -1.82 17.06
CA GLU A 163 4.18 -2.38 18.22
C GLU A 163 5.31 -1.47 18.75
N ALA A 164 5.97 -0.75 17.86
CA ALA A 164 7.01 0.19 18.25
C ALA A 164 6.47 1.44 18.95
N LEU A 165 5.22 1.81 18.68
CA LEU A 165 4.55 2.98 19.27
C LEU A 165 3.91 2.67 20.63
N GLU A 166 3.64 1.39 20.92
CA GLU A 166 3.09 0.96 22.23
C GLU A 166 4.15 0.91 23.36
N LYS A 167 5.44 1.13 23.05
CA LYS A 167 6.56 1.13 23.98
C LYS A 167 6.94 2.53 24.44
#